data_d78c71738056789d4f0e9c38813b0779
#
_entry.id   d78c71738056789d4f0e9c38813b0779
#
_cell.length_a   1.000
_cell.length_b   1.000
_cell.length_c   1.000
_cell.angle_alpha   90.00
_cell.angle_beta   90.00
_cell.angle_gamma   90.00
#
_symmetry.space_group_name_H-M   'P 1'
#
loop_
_entity.id
_entity.type
_entity.pdbx_description
1 polymer ?
#
loop_
_entity_poly.entity_id
_entity_poly.type
_entity_poly.pdbx_seq_one_letter_code
_entity_poly.pdbx_strand_id
1 'polypeptide(L)'
;MIAQVVAARYPECVLSLTSIMSSSGSRKVSQPRPDAKRALLSKPRDPDDPESVVDHLVGVFGVIGSPGFPTDRAALREHIARNVRRGHYPAGVTRQLVAIIATGDRRKLLPQITAPTLVIHGAEDPLVPVEAGRDTARHIAGAKLMVIEGMGHDLAPGLVPILVEAIAAHCHGSGKR
;
A
#
# COMPACT_ATOMS: atom_id res chain seq x y z
N MET A 1 -2.18 -2.83 -6.75
CA MET A 1 -2.32 -4.06 -7.57
C MET A 1 -3.35 -3.88 -8.67
N ILE A 2 -4.61 -3.49 -8.37
CA ILE A 2 -5.64 -3.25 -9.41
C ILE A 2 -5.15 -2.26 -10.46
N ALA A 3 -4.62 -1.10 -10.05
CA ALA A 3 -4.12 -0.08 -10.97
C ALA A 3 -3.02 -0.60 -11.93
N GLN A 4 -2.15 -1.51 -11.49
CA GLN A 4 -1.15 -2.17 -12.35
C GLN A 4 -1.82 -2.99 -13.46
N VAL A 5 -2.89 -3.71 -13.13
CA VAL A 5 -3.65 -4.51 -14.11
C VAL A 5 -4.38 -3.60 -15.10
N VAL A 6 -4.99 -2.51 -14.60
CA VAL A 6 -5.66 -1.53 -15.46
C VAL A 6 -4.65 -0.88 -16.41
N ALA A 7 -3.50 -0.41 -15.91
CA ALA A 7 -2.49 0.24 -16.73
C ALA A 7 -1.88 -0.68 -17.81
N ALA A 8 -1.83 -1.99 -17.54
CA ALA A 8 -1.32 -2.96 -18.50
C ALA A 8 -2.35 -3.39 -19.55
N ARG A 9 -3.64 -3.50 -19.16
CA ARG A 9 -4.69 -4.03 -20.04
C ARG A 9 -5.50 -2.97 -20.76
N TYR A 10 -5.50 -1.74 -20.23
CA TYR A 10 -6.26 -0.61 -20.75
C TYR A 10 -5.38 0.64 -20.79
N PRO A 11 -4.24 0.59 -21.53
CA PRO A 11 -3.25 1.68 -21.55
C PRO A 11 -3.84 3.00 -22.05
N GLU A 12 -4.85 2.94 -22.90
CA GLU A 12 -5.57 4.11 -23.43
C GLU A 12 -6.35 4.89 -22.36
N CYS A 13 -6.66 4.24 -21.21
CA CYS A 13 -7.37 4.86 -20.09
C CYS A 13 -6.42 5.45 -19.04
N VAL A 14 -5.10 5.29 -19.19
CA VAL A 14 -4.13 5.61 -18.12
C VAL A 14 -3.10 6.63 -18.59
N LEU A 15 -3.18 7.84 -18.06
CA LEU A 15 -2.20 8.92 -18.32
C LEU A 15 -0.90 8.72 -17.54
N SER A 16 -0.97 8.23 -16.31
CA SER A 16 0.18 7.89 -15.47
C SER A 16 -0.21 6.86 -14.42
N LEU A 17 0.76 6.12 -13.90
CA LEU A 17 0.59 5.18 -12.80
C LEU A 17 1.46 5.58 -11.60
N THR A 18 0.84 5.75 -10.44
CA THR A 18 1.57 5.78 -9.16
C THR A 18 1.26 4.53 -8.36
N SER A 19 2.28 3.75 -8.04
CA SER A 19 2.17 2.49 -7.29
C SER A 19 2.81 2.67 -5.92
N ILE A 20 2.00 2.79 -4.86
CA ILE A 20 2.47 3.06 -3.50
C ILE A 20 2.37 1.78 -2.66
N MET A 21 3.43 1.42 -1.91
CA MET A 21 3.48 0.29 -0.97
C MET A 21 2.89 -1.00 -1.54
N SER A 22 3.13 -1.27 -2.83
CA SER A 22 2.55 -2.40 -3.54
C SER A 22 3.62 -3.37 -4.03
N SER A 23 3.19 -4.51 -4.56
CA SER A 23 4.09 -5.53 -5.07
C SER A 23 3.73 -5.96 -6.49
N SER A 24 4.67 -6.60 -7.16
CA SER A 24 4.44 -7.36 -8.40
C SER A 24 3.61 -8.63 -8.18
N GLY A 25 3.39 -9.04 -6.93
CA GLY A 25 2.79 -10.31 -6.55
C GLY A 25 3.77 -11.49 -6.48
N SER A 26 5.05 -11.27 -6.74
CA SER A 26 6.08 -12.30 -6.58
C SER A 26 6.26 -12.66 -5.11
N ARG A 27 6.00 -13.93 -4.76
CA ARG A 27 6.15 -14.44 -3.39
C ARG A 27 7.60 -14.34 -2.87
N LYS A 28 8.59 -14.28 -3.76
CA LYS A 28 10.01 -14.21 -3.37
C LYS A 28 10.38 -12.90 -2.68
N VAL A 29 9.68 -11.81 -3.02
CA VAL A 29 9.99 -10.46 -2.54
C VAL A 29 8.84 -9.79 -1.74
N SER A 30 7.69 -10.45 -1.63
CA SER A 30 6.49 -9.88 -1.01
C SER A 30 6.09 -10.59 0.29
N GLN A 31 7.05 -11.22 0.98
CA GLN A 31 6.76 -11.89 2.25
C GLN A 31 6.78 -10.88 3.40
N PRO A 32 5.66 -10.71 4.12
CA PRO A 32 5.62 -9.84 5.27
C PRO A 32 6.53 -10.37 6.39
N ARG A 33 7.04 -9.47 7.22
CA ARG A 33 7.72 -9.84 8.46
C ARG A 33 6.77 -10.64 9.36
N PRO A 34 7.29 -11.55 10.20
CA PRO A 34 6.45 -12.41 11.05
C PRO A 34 5.52 -11.64 11.98
N ASP A 35 5.97 -10.52 12.54
CA ASP A 35 5.20 -9.63 13.41
C ASP A 35 4.05 -8.95 12.65
N ALA A 36 4.33 -8.38 11.47
CA ALA A 36 3.33 -7.76 10.60
C ALA A 36 2.30 -8.79 10.10
N LYS A 37 2.75 -9.99 9.74
CA LYS A 37 1.85 -11.08 9.36
C LYS A 37 0.91 -11.47 10.50
N ARG A 38 1.42 -11.59 11.74
CA ARG A 38 0.59 -11.88 12.92
C ARG A 38 -0.41 -10.77 13.18
N ALA A 39 0.02 -9.51 13.11
CA ALA A 39 -0.86 -8.36 13.29
C ALA A 39 -1.99 -8.35 12.25
N LEU A 40 -1.66 -8.54 10.96
CA LEU A 40 -2.64 -8.56 9.87
C LEU A 40 -3.68 -9.68 10.00
N LEU A 41 -3.28 -10.85 10.51
CA LEU A 41 -4.15 -12.02 10.65
C LEU A 41 -4.81 -12.14 12.04
N SER A 42 -4.50 -11.22 12.95
CA SER A 42 -5.12 -11.18 14.26
C SER A 42 -6.58 -10.67 14.17
N LYS A 43 -7.33 -10.90 15.25
CA LYS A 43 -8.74 -10.51 15.34
C LYS A 43 -8.96 -9.62 16.56
N PRO A 44 -9.93 -8.71 16.51
CA PRO A 44 -10.34 -7.99 17.71
C PRO A 44 -10.87 -8.98 18.76
N ARG A 45 -10.80 -8.59 20.02
CA ARG A 45 -11.31 -9.41 21.13
C ARG A 45 -12.82 -9.66 21.00
N ASP A 46 -13.55 -8.62 20.59
CA ASP A 46 -14.97 -8.68 20.26
C ASP A 46 -15.17 -8.00 18.88
N PRO A 47 -15.49 -8.78 17.82
CA PRO A 47 -15.68 -8.24 16.49
C PRO A 47 -16.97 -7.45 16.31
N ASP A 48 -17.93 -7.58 17.22
CA ASP A 48 -19.23 -6.90 17.19
C ASP A 48 -19.18 -5.58 18.01
N ASP A 49 -18.16 -5.39 18.87
CA ASP A 49 -17.92 -4.14 19.57
C ASP A 49 -17.02 -3.20 18.78
N PRO A 50 -17.53 -2.02 18.31
CA PRO A 50 -16.74 -1.04 17.56
C PRO A 50 -15.48 -0.57 18.30
N GLU A 51 -15.51 -0.43 19.63
CA GLU A 51 -14.36 0.01 20.41
C GLU A 51 -13.27 -1.07 20.44
N SER A 52 -13.65 -2.34 20.56
CA SER A 52 -12.74 -3.48 20.47
C SER A 52 -12.08 -3.55 19.09
N VAL A 53 -12.83 -3.26 18.02
CA VAL A 53 -12.31 -3.18 16.65
C VAL A 53 -11.32 -2.02 16.50
N VAL A 54 -11.65 -0.84 17.03
CA VAL A 54 -10.75 0.32 17.02
C VAL A 54 -9.46 0.04 17.74
N ASP A 55 -9.51 -0.51 18.95
CA ASP A 55 -8.32 -0.85 19.73
C ASP A 55 -7.41 -1.84 19.00
N HIS A 56 -8.03 -2.86 18.42
CA HIS A 56 -7.32 -3.84 17.60
C HIS A 56 -6.60 -3.19 16.40
N LEU A 57 -7.28 -2.36 15.64
CA LEU A 57 -6.69 -1.69 14.48
C LEU A 57 -5.60 -0.70 14.87
N VAL A 58 -5.74 0.03 15.98
CA VAL A 58 -4.64 0.86 16.54
C VAL A 58 -3.41 0.01 16.82
N GLY A 59 -3.59 -1.18 17.38
CA GLY A 59 -2.49 -2.13 17.60
C GLY A 59 -1.84 -2.59 16.28
N VAL A 60 -2.64 -2.92 15.26
CA VAL A 60 -2.13 -3.31 13.93
C VAL A 60 -1.30 -2.19 13.32
N PHE A 61 -1.81 -0.95 13.31
CA PHE A 61 -1.07 0.21 12.78
C PHE A 61 0.20 0.52 13.59
N GLY A 62 0.21 0.21 14.90
CA GLY A 62 1.43 0.30 15.72
C GLY A 62 2.55 -0.64 15.27
N VAL A 63 2.19 -1.76 14.60
CA VAL A 63 3.18 -2.73 14.07
C VAL A 63 3.62 -2.38 12.65
N ILE A 64 2.67 -1.93 11.79
CA ILE A 64 2.96 -1.72 10.37
C ILE A 64 3.26 -0.26 10.01
N GLY A 65 3.03 0.67 10.92
CA GLY A 65 3.17 2.11 10.69
C GLY A 65 4.61 2.56 10.46
N SER A 66 4.75 3.83 10.13
CA SER A 66 6.00 4.49 9.74
C SER A 66 6.81 4.91 10.97
N PRO A 67 7.95 4.27 11.30
CA PRO A 67 8.73 4.63 12.48
C PRO A 67 9.35 6.02 12.40
N GLY A 68 9.70 6.49 11.20
CA GLY A 68 10.25 7.84 10.98
C GLY A 68 9.18 8.95 10.93
N PHE A 69 7.89 8.57 10.87
CA PHE A 69 6.76 9.50 10.80
C PHE A 69 5.68 9.10 11.82
N PRO A 70 6.00 9.12 13.11
CA PRO A 70 5.08 8.64 14.13
C PRO A 70 3.78 9.47 14.14
N THR A 71 2.65 8.79 14.13
CA THR A 71 1.35 9.41 14.29
C THR A 71 0.98 9.40 15.78
N ASP A 72 0.51 10.55 16.29
CA ASP A 72 -0.02 10.61 17.65
C ASP A 72 -1.10 9.54 17.85
N ARG A 73 -1.02 8.81 18.97
CA ARG A 73 -1.89 7.66 19.23
C ARG A 73 -3.36 8.05 19.35
N ALA A 74 -3.66 9.22 19.92
CA ALA A 74 -5.05 9.68 20.07
C ALA A 74 -5.61 10.07 18.71
N ALA A 75 -4.83 10.78 17.89
CA ALA A 75 -5.20 11.14 16.53
C ALA A 75 -5.40 9.90 15.64
N LEU A 76 -4.52 8.90 15.75
CA LEU A 76 -4.67 7.62 15.04
C LEU A 76 -5.96 6.91 15.44
N ARG A 77 -6.23 6.82 16.76
CA ARG A 77 -7.45 6.21 17.28
C ARG A 77 -8.70 6.90 16.75
N GLU A 78 -8.73 8.23 16.79
CA GLU A 78 -9.86 9.00 16.27
C GLU A 78 -10.07 8.77 14.76
N HIS A 79 -8.99 8.76 13.99
CA HIS A 79 -9.04 8.46 12.56
C HIS A 79 -9.63 7.06 12.30
N ILE A 80 -9.15 6.04 13.00
CA ILE A 80 -9.64 4.66 12.89
C ILE A 80 -11.10 4.58 13.31
N ALA A 81 -11.49 5.22 14.41
CA ALA A 81 -12.87 5.23 14.89
C ALA A 81 -13.83 5.86 13.85
N ARG A 82 -13.42 6.94 13.18
CA ARG A 82 -14.19 7.49 12.06
C ARG A 82 -14.37 6.48 10.92
N ASN A 83 -13.32 5.75 10.58
CA ASN A 83 -13.38 4.75 9.50
C ASN A 83 -14.26 3.56 9.88
N VAL A 84 -14.18 3.05 11.10
CA VAL A 84 -15.03 1.97 11.60
C VAL A 84 -16.52 2.38 11.58
N ARG A 85 -16.83 3.62 12.02
CA ARG A 85 -18.21 4.17 11.95
C ARG A 85 -18.73 4.31 10.52
N ARG A 86 -17.86 4.62 9.56
CA ARG A 86 -18.28 4.70 8.14
C ARG A 86 -18.61 3.36 7.52
N GLY A 87 -18.00 2.30 7.98
CA GLY A 87 -18.30 0.95 7.51
C GLY A 87 -17.22 -0.03 7.95
N HIS A 88 -17.60 -0.96 8.80
CA HIS A 88 -16.81 -2.11 9.19
C HIS A 88 -17.37 -3.35 8.49
N TYR A 89 -16.58 -3.94 7.59
CA TYR A 89 -17.01 -5.09 6.79
C TYR A 89 -15.94 -6.19 6.75
N PRO A 90 -15.83 -7.03 7.79
CA PRO A 90 -14.80 -8.06 7.91
C PRO A 90 -14.75 -9.05 6.75
N ALA A 91 -15.92 -9.43 6.21
CA ALA A 91 -16.00 -10.32 5.05
C ALA A 91 -15.33 -9.70 3.80
N GLY A 92 -15.34 -8.38 3.67
CA GLY A 92 -14.63 -7.64 2.61
C GLY A 92 -13.12 -7.82 2.72
N VAL A 93 -12.57 -7.75 3.93
CA VAL A 93 -11.13 -7.98 4.18
C VAL A 93 -10.72 -9.37 3.71
N THR A 94 -11.49 -10.40 4.08
CA THR A 94 -11.24 -11.78 3.64
C THR A 94 -11.29 -11.92 2.13
N ARG A 95 -12.30 -11.32 1.47
CA ARG A 95 -12.42 -11.33 0.00
C ARG A 95 -11.24 -10.64 -0.68
N GLN A 96 -10.77 -9.51 -0.14
CA GLN A 96 -9.58 -8.83 -0.65
C GLN A 96 -8.33 -9.70 -0.53
N LEU A 97 -8.12 -10.37 0.60
CA LEU A 97 -6.99 -11.26 0.80
C LEU A 97 -7.01 -12.43 -0.19
N VAL A 98 -8.18 -13.06 -0.39
CA VAL A 98 -8.36 -14.13 -1.38
C VAL A 98 -8.07 -13.62 -2.80
N ALA A 99 -8.56 -12.44 -3.16
CA ALA A 99 -8.30 -11.82 -4.46
C ALA A 99 -6.81 -11.53 -4.69
N ILE A 100 -6.10 -11.06 -3.66
CA ILE A 100 -4.64 -10.84 -3.70
C ILE A 100 -3.91 -12.16 -3.99
N ILE A 101 -4.27 -13.22 -3.27
CA ILE A 101 -3.65 -14.55 -3.43
C ILE A 101 -3.96 -15.13 -4.83
N ALA A 102 -5.21 -15.03 -5.26
CA ALA A 102 -5.66 -15.55 -6.57
C ALA A 102 -5.02 -14.79 -7.74
N THR A 103 -4.80 -13.48 -7.61
CA THR A 103 -4.16 -12.68 -8.66
C THR A 103 -2.69 -13.09 -8.86
N GLY A 104 -1.99 -13.47 -7.81
CA GLY A 104 -0.64 -14.02 -7.86
C GLY A 104 0.40 -13.08 -8.48
N ASP A 105 1.37 -13.67 -9.18
CA ASP A 105 2.52 -13.00 -9.76
C ASP A 105 2.20 -12.31 -11.09
N ARG A 106 2.36 -10.98 -11.12
CA ARG A 106 2.07 -10.10 -12.27
C ARG A 106 3.31 -9.68 -13.06
N ARG A 107 4.50 -10.22 -12.77
CA ARG A 107 5.74 -9.83 -13.46
C ARG A 107 5.69 -10.01 -14.97
N LYS A 108 4.89 -10.96 -15.46
CA LYS A 108 4.65 -11.12 -16.92
C LYS A 108 3.73 -10.05 -17.50
N LEU A 109 2.93 -9.40 -16.66
CA LEU A 109 1.98 -8.35 -17.07
C LEU A 109 2.63 -6.96 -17.00
N LEU A 110 3.48 -6.69 -16.01
CA LEU A 110 4.07 -5.37 -15.77
C LEU A 110 4.82 -4.78 -16.98
N PRO A 111 5.54 -5.56 -17.82
CA PRO A 111 6.18 -5.02 -19.03
C PRO A 111 5.21 -4.43 -20.07
N GLN A 112 3.92 -4.72 -19.98
CA GLN A 112 2.90 -4.18 -20.87
C GLN A 112 2.45 -2.76 -20.47
N ILE A 113 2.88 -2.26 -19.31
CA ILE A 113 2.56 -0.91 -18.85
C ILE A 113 3.40 0.09 -19.64
N THR A 114 2.74 0.90 -20.45
CA THR A 114 3.36 1.97 -21.26
C THR A 114 3.22 3.35 -20.62
N ALA A 115 2.29 3.51 -19.69
CA ALA A 115 2.08 4.76 -18.97
C ALA A 115 3.31 5.12 -18.11
N PRO A 116 3.72 6.40 -18.08
CA PRO A 116 4.73 6.86 -17.12
C PRO A 116 4.41 6.36 -15.73
N THR A 117 5.40 5.74 -15.07
CA THR A 117 5.16 5.07 -13.79
C THR A 117 6.08 5.60 -12.69
N LEU A 118 5.49 5.91 -11.53
CA LEU A 118 6.18 6.19 -10.28
C LEU A 118 5.87 5.09 -9.26
N VAL A 119 6.89 4.44 -8.74
CA VAL A 119 6.77 3.50 -7.63
C VAL A 119 7.26 4.20 -6.36
N ILE A 120 6.42 4.29 -5.33
CA ILE A 120 6.78 4.84 -4.02
C ILE A 120 6.73 3.71 -2.99
N HIS A 121 7.77 3.58 -2.17
CA HIS A 121 7.82 2.51 -1.17
C HIS A 121 8.55 2.95 0.09
N GLY A 122 8.08 2.49 1.25
CA GLY A 122 8.75 2.69 2.52
C GLY A 122 9.96 1.76 2.68
N ALA A 123 11.09 2.30 3.16
CA ALA A 123 12.27 1.51 3.45
C ALA A 123 12.03 0.51 4.59
N GLU A 124 11.21 0.91 5.57
CA GLU A 124 10.89 0.12 6.77
C GLU A 124 9.52 -0.57 6.71
N ASP A 125 8.92 -0.71 5.52
CA ASP A 125 7.63 -1.40 5.35
C ASP A 125 7.73 -2.87 5.79
N PRO A 126 7.10 -3.28 6.91
CA PRO A 126 7.19 -4.64 7.41
C PRO A 126 6.14 -5.57 6.80
N LEU A 127 5.10 -5.00 6.16
CA LEU A 127 3.99 -5.75 5.58
C LEU A 127 4.27 -6.11 4.12
N VAL A 128 4.77 -5.16 3.34
CA VAL A 128 5.23 -5.37 1.97
C VAL A 128 6.67 -4.85 1.89
N PRO A 129 7.68 -5.72 2.00
CA PRO A 129 9.08 -5.30 2.02
C PRO A 129 9.46 -4.43 0.81
N VAL A 130 10.36 -3.47 1.00
CA VAL A 130 10.83 -2.53 -0.04
C VAL A 130 11.28 -3.22 -1.32
N GLU A 131 11.78 -4.46 -1.22
CA GLU A 131 12.16 -5.27 -2.38
C GLU A 131 10.99 -5.57 -3.32
N ALA A 132 9.75 -5.57 -2.84
CA ALA A 132 8.56 -5.70 -3.68
C ALA A 132 8.31 -4.45 -4.55
N GLY A 133 8.59 -3.26 -4.02
CA GLY A 133 8.59 -2.02 -4.79
C GLY A 133 9.71 -1.98 -5.82
N ARG A 134 10.93 -2.34 -5.42
CA ARG A 134 12.09 -2.47 -6.32
C ARG A 134 11.80 -3.46 -7.45
N ASP A 135 11.20 -4.61 -7.13
CA ASP A 135 10.82 -5.62 -8.12
C ASP A 135 9.76 -5.08 -9.09
N THR A 136 8.76 -4.36 -8.59
CA THR A 136 7.74 -3.71 -9.44
C THR A 136 8.38 -2.71 -10.40
N ALA A 137 9.25 -1.82 -9.91
CA ALA A 137 9.93 -0.82 -10.73
C ALA A 137 10.82 -1.47 -11.81
N ARG A 138 11.55 -2.54 -11.49
CA ARG A 138 12.41 -3.27 -12.45
C ARG A 138 11.63 -3.90 -13.61
N HIS A 139 10.35 -4.24 -13.40
CA HIS A 139 9.53 -4.89 -14.42
C HIS A 139 8.68 -3.93 -15.26
N ILE A 140 8.75 -2.61 -15.01
CA ILE A 140 8.04 -1.61 -15.80
C ILE A 140 9.07 -0.70 -16.47
N ALA A 141 9.06 -0.67 -17.80
CA ALA A 141 10.02 0.13 -18.56
C ALA A 141 9.90 1.63 -18.22
N GLY A 142 11.01 2.27 -17.89
CA GLY A 142 11.04 3.69 -17.55
C GLY A 142 10.42 4.06 -16.20
N ALA A 143 10.03 3.11 -15.37
CA ALA A 143 9.50 3.40 -14.05
C ALA A 143 10.55 4.08 -13.15
N LYS A 144 10.11 5.14 -12.47
CA LYS A 144 10.89 5.79 -11.41
C LYS A 144 10.58 5.12 -10.08
N LEU A 145 11.60 4.94 -9.24
CA LEU A 145 11.45 4.42 -7.89
C LEU A 145 11.83 5.50 -6.88
N MET A 146 10.94 5.76 -5.93
CA MET A 146 11.16 6.60 -4.77
C MET A 146 11.04 5.73 -3.52
N VAL A 147 12.16 5.57 -2.81
CA VAL A 147 12.18 4.91 -1.49
C VAL A 147 12.23 5.99 -0.44
N ILE A 148 11.35 5.90 0.56
CA ILE A 148 11.26 6.89 1.65
C ILE A 148 11.74 6.22 2.94
N GLU A 149 12.86 6.71 3.47
CA GLU A 149 13.40 6.28 4.76
C GLU A 149 12.42 6.62 5.90
N GLY A 150 12.29 5.73 6.86
CA GLY A 150 11.36 5.89 7.97
C GLY A 150 9.89 5.62 7.64
N MET A 151 9.54 5.38 6.39
CA MET A 151 8.18 5.04 5.97
C MET A 151 7.93 3.53 6.14
N GLY A 152 6.83 3.19 6.82
CA GLY A 152 6.28 1.83 6.95
C GLY A 152 5.18 1.56 5.93
N HIS A 153 4.13 0.82 6.38
CA HIS A 153 2.97 0.48 5.55
C HIS A 153 1.73 1.30 5.95
N ASP A 154 1.88 2.61 6.04
CA ASP A 154 0.78 3.54 6.29
C ASP A 154 1.00 4.87 5.55
N LEU A 155 0.00 5.72 5.59
CA LEU A 155 0.05 7.10 5.07
C LEU A 155 0.01 8.08 6.26
N ALA A 156 1.06 8.03 7.08
CA ALA A 156 1.20 8.92 8.23
C ALA A 156 1.07 10.40 7.83
N PRO A 157 0.49 11.27 8.67
CA PRO A 157 0.32 12.69 8.35
C PRO A 157 1.60 13.39 7.90
N GLY A 158 2.75 13.05 8.49
CA GLY A 158 4.06 13.60 8.11
C GLY A 158 4.53 13.20 6.72
N LEU A 159 3.98 12.13 6.12
CA LEU A 159 4.28 11.70 4.76
C LEU A 159 3.48 12.47 3.70
N VAL A 160 2.32 13.03 4.07
CA VAL A 160 1.38 13.63 3.12
C VAL A 160 2.02 14.68 2.22
N PRO A 161 2.79 15.68 2.74
CA PRO A 161 3.43 16.67 1.88
C PRO A 161 4.39 16.03 0.86
N ILE A 162 5.22 15.07 1.29
CA ILE A 162 6.20 14.39 0.45
C ILE A 162 5.49 13.61 -0.68
N LEU A 163 4.42 12.88 -0.33
CA LEU A 163 3.65 12.10 -1.29
C LEU A 163 2.90 12.99 -2.28
N VAL A 164 2.29 14.08 -1.81
CA VAL A 164 1.55 15.03 -2.66
C VAL A 164 2.50 15.67 -3.67
N GLU A 165 3.68 16.14 -3.23
CA GLU A 165 4.68 16.73 -4.12
C GLU A 165 5.15 15.74 -5.19
N ALA A 166 5.52 14.52 -4.78
CA ALA A 166 6.00 13.49 -5.70
C ALA A 166 4.94 13.07 -6.71
N ILE A 167 3.69 12.88 -6.28
CA ILE A 167 2.57 12.49 -7.14
C ILE A 167 2.21 13.63 -8.11
N ALA A 168 2.11 14.87 -7.61
CA ALA A 168 1.80 16.03 -8.44
C ALA A 168 2.86 16.24 -9.53
N ALA A 169 4.15 16.21 -9.17
CA ALA A 169 5.25 16.33 -10.12
C ALA A 169 5.21 15.21 -11.17
N HIS A 170 4.90 13.98 -10.76
CA HIS A 170 4.76 12.85 -11.67
C HIS A 170 3.59 13.04 -12.65
N CYS A 171 2.42 13.43 -12.15
CA CYS A 171 1.23 13.65 -12.99
C CYS A 171 1.44 14.79 -14.00
N HIS A 172 2.00 15.94 -13.56
CA HIS A 172 2.29 17.08 -14.45
C HIS A 172 3.32 16.73 -15.53
N GLY A 173 4.36 15.98 -15.18
CA GLY A 173 5.37 15.51 -16.14
C GLY A 173 4.83 14.52 -17.16
N SER A 174 3.71 13.86 -16.87
CA SER A 174 3.06 12.86 -17.73
C SER A 174 2.03 13.48 -18.69
N GLY A 175 1.57 14.69 -18.45
CA GLY A 175 0.52 15.37 -19.23
C GLY A 175 1.01 16.04 -20.52
N LYS A 176 2.29 15.95 -20.88
CA LYS A 176 2.86 16.49 -22.12
C LYS A 176 2.92 15.40 -23.19
N ARG A 177 1.77 15.00 -23.72
CA ARG A 177 1.67 14.29 -25.00
C ARG A 177 0.66 14.99 -25.89
#